data_be4fed7df58233b4f8ad71558dc4482f
#
_entry.id   be4fed7df58233b4f8ad71558dc4482f
#
_cell.length_a   1.000
_cell.length_b   1.000
_cell.length_c   1.000
_cell.angle_alpha   90.00
_cell.angle_beta   90.00
_cell.angle_gamma   90.00
#
_symmetry.space_group_name_H-M   'P 1'
#
loop_
_entity.id
_entity.type
_entity.pdbx_description
1 polymer ?
#
loop_
_entity_poly.entity_id
_entity_poly.type
_entity_poly.pdbx_seq_one_letter_code
_entity_poly.pdbx_strand_id
1 'polypeptide(L)'
;MSWTIPFLSLALLASPSDPYHLTRPSKIKHVKMIVEYAETHNEDPYELLAIAITESNLRPKVVSWAGAIGLFQVMCKYWYKPLKYKTIEQCNESLFNPYKNMEAGVFVLNTFRRNYKHCKGDLAYRCYYAGGGWIRRKGNLGEKINRYEKKVRKTRKHLHTYYKDLIEDIRSNVKERS
;
A
#
# COMPACT_ATOMS: atom_id res chain seq x y z
N MET A 1 7.15 23.98 -22.25
CA MET A 1 5.97 23.13 -22.54
C MET A 1 5.02 23.19 -21.36
N SER A 2 3.89 23.88 -21.52
CA SER A 2 2.90 24.14 -20.47
C SER A 2 2.08 22.89 -20.22
N TRP A 3 2.10 22.39 -19.00
CA TRP A 3 1.30 21.24 -18.57
C TRP A 3 -0.10 21.74 -18.21
N THR A 4 -1.01 21.72 -19.17
CA THR A 4 -2.43 21.87 -18.89
C THR A 4 -2.94 20.57 -18.26
N ILE A 5 -3.19 20.61 -16.94
CA ILE A 5 -3.94 19.55 -16.24
C ILE A 5 -5.37 19.59 -16.82
N PRO A 6 -5.90 18.50 -17.40
CA PRO A 6 -7.26 18.49 -17.92
C PRO A 6 -8.28 18.82 -16.84
N PHE A 7 -9.31 19.55 -17.19
CA PHE A 7 -10.38 20.07 -16.31
C PHE A 7 -11.15 19.00 -15.49
N LEU A 8 -10.94 17.72 -15.75
CA LEU A 8 -11.57 16.60 -15.01
C LEU A 8 -11.13 16.48 -13.54
N SER A 9 -9.97 17.07 -13.17
CA SER A 9 -9.45 16.92 -11.79
C SER A 9 -10.13 17.85 -10.76
N LEU A 10 -10.81 18.92 -11.20
CA LEU A 10 -11.46 19.85 -10.28
C LEU A 10 -12.78 19.30 -9.68
N ALA A 11 -13.50 18.48 -10.43
CA ALA A 11 -14.76 17.88 -9.95
C ALA A 11 -14.55 16.83 -8.84
N LEU A 12 -13.39 16.16 -8.84
CA LEU A 12 -13.02 15.19 -7.80
C LEU A 12 -12.61 15.85 -6.47
N LEU A 13 -12.21 17.13 -6.49
CA LEU A 13 -11.79 17.88 -5.30
C LEU A 13 -12.94 18.25 -4.34
N ALA A 14 -14.19 18.19 -4.81
CA ALA A 14 -15.39 18.62 -4.08
C ALA A 14 -16.39 17.50 -3.79
N SER A 15 -16.05 16.23 -4.04
CA SER A 15 -16.99 15.13 -3.76
C SER A 15 -17.11 14.89 -2.25
N PRO A 16 -18.33 14.98 -1.67
CA PRO A 16 -18.58 14.62 -0.25
C PRO A 16 -18.23 13.17 0.09
N SER A 17 -18.01 12.35 -0.94
CA SER A 17 -17.72 10.91 -0.85
C SER A 17 -16.23 10.55 -0.97
N ASP A 18 -15.30 11.53 -0.96
CA ASP A 18 -13.84 11.26 -0.99
C ASP A 18 -13.27 11.02 0.43
N PRO A 19 -13.37 9.81 1.00
CA PRO A 19 -12.95 9.55 2.38
C PRO A 19 -11.42 9.53 2.55
N TYR A 20 -10.66 9.47 1.44
CA TYR A 20 -9.20 9.32 1.47
C TYR A 20 -8.47 10.55 0.98
N HIS A 21 -9.16 11.49 0.32
CA HIS A 21 -8.58 12.72 -0.24
C HIS A 21 -7.34 12.48 -1.09
N LEU A 22 -7.41 11.51 -2.04
CA LEU A 22 -6.25 11.03 -2.79
C LEU A 22 -5.67 12.07 -3.74
N THR A 23 -6.50 13.03 -4.19
CA THR A 23 -6.08 14.12 -5.08
C THR A 23 -5.28 15.23 -4.38
N ARG A 24 -5.24 15.25 -3.04
CA ARG A 24 -4.46 16.25 -2.30
C ARG A 24 -2.97 16.19 -2.68
N PRO A 25 -2.26 17.34 -2.81
CA PRO A 25 -0.85 17.39 -3.19
C PRO A 25 0.06 16.52 -2.33
N SER A 26 -0.24 16.36 -1.05
CA SER A 26 0.52 15.51 -0.13
C SER A 26 0.37 14.01 -0.41
N LYS A 27 -0.71 13.59 -1.07
CA LYS A 27 -1.03 12.17 -1.33
C LYS A 27 -0.88 11.77 -2.78
N ILE A 28 -1.29 12.63 -3.73
CA ILE A 28 -1.34 12.29 -5.16
C ILE A 28 0.00 11.78 -5.70
N LYS A 29 1.12 12.33 -5.23
CA LYS A 29 2.45 11.86 -5.62
C LYS A 29 2.70 10.40 -5.24
N HIS A 30 2.18 9.96 -4.08
CA HIS A 30 2.30 8.57 -3.64
C HIS A 30 1.29 7.65 -4.33
N VAL A 31 0.10 8.18 -4.68
CA VAL A 31 -0.87 7.45 -5.52
C VAL A 31 -0.24 7.15 -6.87
N LYS A 32 0.29 8.18 -7.56
CA LYS A 32 0.97 8.01 -8.86
C LYS A 32 2.10 6.99 -8.76
N MET A 33 3.01 7.15 -7.82
CA MET A 33 4.14 6.25 -7.59
C MET A 33 3.70 4.78 -7.41
N ILE A 34 2.64 4.53 -6.63
CA ILE A 34 2.13 3.17 -6.39
C ILE A 34 1.48 2.59 -7.63
N VAL A 35 0.69 3.38 -8.37
CA VAL A 35 0.04 2.92 -9.60
C VAL A 35 1.07 2.64 -10.70
N GLU A 36 2.05 3.53 -10.90
CA GLU A 36 3.15 3.36 -11.86
C GLU A 36 3.96 2.09 -11.54
N TYR A 37 4.30 1.87 -10.28
CA TYR A 37 4.97 0.66 -9.84
C TYR A 37 4.15 -0.59 -10.13
N ALA A 38 2.86 -0.57 -9.79
CA ALA A 38 1.96 -1.70 -10.01
C ALA A 38 1.88 -2.10 -11.48
N GLU A 39 1.75 -1.12 -12.40
CA GLU A 39 1.73 -1.37 -13.84
C GLU A 39 3.05 -1.99 -14.34
N THR A 40 4.19 -1.45 -13.93
CA THR A 40 5.50 -1.92 -14.39
C THR A 40 5.92 -3.27 -13.81
N HIS A 41 5.31 -3.70 -12.70
CA HIS A 41 5.62 -4.96 -12.01
C HIS A 41 4.48 -5.99 -12.04
N ASN A 42 3.43 -5.75 -12.86
CA ASN A 42 2.26 -6.62 -12.96
C ASN A 42 1.59 -6.90 -11.61
N GLU A 43 1.48 -5.87 -10.79
CA GLU A 43 0.76 -5.90 -9.51
C GLU A 43 -0.60 -5.21 -9.63
N ASP A 44 -1.50 -5.45 -8.67
CA ASP A 44 -2.80 -4.78 -8.63
C ASP A 44 -2.70 -3.41 -7.94
N PRO A 45 -2.87 -2.28 -8.65
CA PRO A 45 -2.75 -0.95 -8.09
C PRO A 45 -3.79 -0.67 -7.00
N TYR A 46 -5.00 -1.21 -7.13
CA TYR A 46 -6.06 -1.05 -6.13
C TYR A 46 -5.71 -1.76 -4.82
N GLU A 47 -5.06 -2.91 -4.92
CA GLU A 47 -4.59 -3.65 -3.76
C GLU A 47 -3.46 -2.91 -3.04
N LEU A 48 -2.43 -2.50 -3.76
CA LEU A 48 -1.29 -1.80 -3.18
C LEU A 48 -1.72 -0.49 -2.53
N LEU A 49 -2.59 0.28 -3.18
CA LEU A 49 -3.18 1.49 -2.61
C LEU A 49 -4.01 1.20 -1.36
N ALA A 50 -4.83 0.13 -1.37
CA ALA A 50 -5.66 -0.22 -0.22
C ALA A 50 -4.82 -0.58 1.01
N ILE A 51 -3.70 -1.30 0.81
CA ILE A 51 -2.75 -1.59 1.88
C ILE A 51 -2.11 -0.30 2.39
N ALA A 52 -1.52 0.53 1.53
CA ALA A 52 -0.84 1.77 1.93
C ALA A 52 -1.78 2.77 2.64
N ILE A 53 -3.04 2.89 2.19
CA ILE A 53 -4.06 3.70 2.85
C ILE A 53 -4.39 3.12 4.23
N THR A 54 -4.55 1.80 4.33
CA THR A 54 -4.91 1.15 5.59
C THR A 54 -3.80 1.27 6.62
N GLU A 55 -2.54 1.13 6.20
CA GLU A 55 -1.35 1.16 7.04
C GLU A 55 -0.99 2.57 7.54
N SER A 56 -0.95 3.52 6.65
CA SER A 56 -0.40 4.85 6.96
C SER A 56 -1.27 6.02 6.53
N ASN A 57 -2.37 5.78 5.82
CA ASN A 57 -3.12 6.82 5.09
C ASN A 57 -2.21 7.60 4.12
N LEU A 58 -1.29 6.89 3.44
CA LEU A 58 -0.29 7.43 2.51
C LEU A 58 0.69 8.43 3.16
N ARG A 59 1.02 8.26 4.44
CA ARG A 59 2.00 9.10 5.17
C ARG A 59 3.36 8.40 5.19
N PRO A 60 4.38 8.89 4.45
CA PRO A 60 5.64 8.17 4.25
C PRO A 60 6.58 8.21 5.47
N LYS A 61 6.38 9.17 6.38
CA LYS A 61 7.26 9.39 7.54
C LYS A 61 6.70 8.85 8.85
N VAL A 62 5.56 8.13 8.83
CA VAL A 62 4.94 7.62 10.05
C VAL A 62 5.70 6.41 10.57
N VAL A 63 5.89 6.38 11.88
CA VAL A 63 6.42 5.22 12.60
C VAL A 63 5.39 4.81 13.65
N SER A 64 5.03 3.53 13.67
CA SER A 64 4.12 3.01 14.71
C SER A 64 4.87 2.78 16.03
N TRP A 65 4.11 2.67 17.12
CA TRP A 65 4.68 2.30 18.43
C TRP A 65 5.43 0.96 18.42
N ALA A 66 5.10 0.06 17.50
CA ALA A 66 5.76 -1.24 17.31
C ALA A 66 7.01 -1.17 16.41
N GLY A 67 7.36 0.02 15.89
CA GLY A 67 8.51 0.23 15.00
C GLY A 67 8.24 -0.11 13.53
N ALA A 68 6.98 -0.16 13.08
CA ALA A 68 6.65 -0.26 11.66
C ALA A 68 6.79 1.12 10.98
N ILE A 69 7.37 1.17 9.78
CA ILE A 69 7.81 2.40 9.12
C ILE A 69 7.09 2.61 7.80
N GLY A 70 6.68 3.85 7.56
CA GLY A 70 6.36 4.43 6.26
C GLY A 70 5.02 4.02 5.68
N LEU A 71 4.90 4.14 4.35
CA LEU A 71 3.64 3.94 3.60
C LEU A 71 3.01 2.57 3.85
N PHE A 72 3.82 1.53 3.82
CA PHE A 72 3.43 0.12 3.94
C PHE A 72 3.68 -0.46 5.34
N GLN A 73 4.10 0.36 6.31
CA GLN A 73 4.34 -0.04 7.70
C GLN A 73 5.19 -1.31 7.83
N VAL A 74 6.32 -1.34 7.12
CA VAL A 74 7.25 -2.48 7.17
C VAL A 74 8.08 -2.47 8.45
N MET A 75 8.27 -3.63 9.07
CA MET A 75 9.00 -3.79 10.33
C MET A 75 10.40 -4.36 10.07
N CYS A 76 11.43 -3.51 10.05
CA CYS A 76 12.80 -3.90 9.77
C CYS A 76 13.35 -4.99 10.70
N LYS A 77 12.91 -5.04 11.96
CA LYS A 77 13.33 -6.10 12.91
C LYS A 77 13.08 -7.53 12.41
N TYR A 78 12.10 -7.70 11.48
CA TYR A 78 11.80 -9.00 10.88
C TYR A 78 12.30 -9.12 9.45
N TRP A 79 12.48 -7.99 8.74
CA TRP A 79 12.63 -7.98 7.31
C TRP A 79 13.97 -7.45 6.80
N TYR A 80 14.88 -6.93 7.67
CA TYR A 80 16.14 -6.35 7.21
C TYR A 80 17.01 -7.36 6.44
N LYS A 81 17.15 -8.62 6.92
CA LYS A 81 17.91 -9.65 6.22
C LYS A 81 17.28 -10.06 4.88
N PRO A 82 15.95 -10.43 4.83
CA PRO A 82 15.29 -10.72 3.56
C PRO A 82 15.35 -9.57 2.55
N LEU A 83 15.31 -8.32 3.00
CA LEU A 83 15.46 -7.12 2.19
C LEU A 83 16.93 -6.76 1.89
N LYS A 84 17.88 -7.61 2.27
CA LYS A 84 19.32 -7.47 2.02
C LYS A 84 19.99 -6.26 2.69
N TYR A 85 19.46 -5.77 3.80
CA TYR A 85 20.14 -4.79 4.64
C TYR A 85 21.10 -5.47 5.63
N LYS A 86 22.22 -4.81 5.93
CA LYS A 86 23.22 -5.34 6.87
C LYS A 86 22.76 -5.22 8.33
N THR A 87 22.06 -4.13 8.67
CA THR A 87 21.55 -3.88 10.02
C THR A 87 20.10 -3.41 10.00
N ILE A 88 19.44 -3.47 11.17
CA ILE A 88 18.08 -2.96 11.36
C ILE A 88 18.06 -1.44 11.16
N GLU A 89 19.07 -0.73 11.63
CA GLU A 89 19.22 0.72 11.53
C GLU A 89 19.29 1.15 10.06
N GLN A 90 20.14 0.50 9.26
CA GLN A 90 20.25 0.75 7.82
C GLN A 90 18.90 0.52 7.10
N CYS A 91 18.18 -0.53 7.48
CA CYS A 91 16.83 -0.79 6.96
C CYS A 91 15.88 0.34 7.37
N ASN A 92 15.85 0.73 8.64
CA ASN A 92 14.97 1.77 9.15
C ASN A 92 15.19 3.11 8.42
N GLU A 93 16.43 3.55 8.25
CA GLU A 93 16.77 4.76 7.52
C GLU A 93 16.30 4.70 6.06
N SER A 94 16.57 3.56 5.40
CA SER A 94 16.17 3.35 4.02
C SER A 94 14.66 3.41 3.82
N LEU A 95 13.87 2.84 4.74
CA LEU A 95 12.41 2.76 4.62
C LEU A 95 11.67 4.10 4.85
N PHE A 96 12.36 5.16 5.23
CA PHE A 96 11.79 6.52 5.15
C PHE A 96 11.71 7.06 3.71
N ASN A 97 12.40 6.43 2.75
CA ASN A 97 12.17 6.70 1.33
C ASN A 97 10.87 6.01 0.89
N PRO A 98 9.88 6.73 0.36
CA PRO A 98 8.57 6.18 0.04
C PRO A 98 8.62 5.08 -1.03
N TYR A 99 9.51 5.20 -2.03
CA TYR A 99 9.67 4.19 -3.06
C TYR A 99 10.26 2.89 -2.51
N LYS A 100 11.36 2.96 -1.76
CA LYS A 100 11.96 1.80 -1.10
C LYS A 100 11.02 1.13 -0.09
N ASN A 101 10.20 1.93 0.58
CA ASN A 101 9.18 1.42 1.49
C ASN A 101 8.09 0.64 0.77
N MET A 102 7.65 1.13 -0.38
CA MET A 102 6.70 0.44 -1.25
C MET A 102 7.28 -0.88 -1.76
N GLU A 103 8.49 -0.88 -2.33
CA GLU A 103 9.17 -2.10 -2.79
C GLU A 103 9.27 -3.13 -1.65
N ALA A 104 9.65 -2.70 -0.46
CA ALA A 104 9.72 -3.56 0.71
C ALA A 104 8.34 -4.11 1.10
N GLY A 105 7.28 -3.30 1.08
CA GLY A 105 5.91 -3.73 1.37
C GLY A 105 5.41 -4.77 0.39
N VAL A 106 5.62 -4.56 -0.90
CA VAL A 106 5.27 -5.52 -1.97
C VAL A 106 6.08 -6.82 -1.82
N PHE A 107 7.37 -6.72 -1.54
CA PHE A 107 8.22 -7.88 -1.27
C PHE A 107 7.68 -8.71 -0.09
N VAL A 108 7.28 -8.07 1.01
CA VAL A 108 6.70 -8.73 2.19
C VAL A 108 5.40 -9.45 1.83
N LEU A 109 4.48 -8.76 1.14
CA LEU A 109 3.20 -9.34 0.69
C LEU A 109 3.42 -10.58 -0.18
N ASN A 110 4.27 -10.47 -1.18
CA ASN A 110 4.56 -11.54 -2.13
C ASN A 110 5.34 -12.70 -1.48
N THR A 111 6.18 -12.42 -0.49
CA THR A 111 6.85 -13.45 0.30
C THR A 111 5.84 -14.30 1.07
N PHE A 112 4.84 -13.69 1.69
CA PHE A 112 3.76 -14.44 2.33
C PHE A 112 2.96 -15.27 1.33
N ARG A 113 2.59 -14.72 0.20
CA ARG A 113 1.85 -15.43 -0.87
C ARG A 113 2.59 -16.65 -1.40
N ARG A 114 3.90 -16.54 -1.55
CA ARG A 114 4.73 -17.66 -2.05
C ARG A 114 4.92 -18.75 -1.02
N ASN A 115 5.22 -18.38 0.23
CA ASN A 115 5.68 -19.31 1.24
C ASN A 115 4.57 -19.97 2.06
N TYR A 116 3.35 -19.43 2.03
CA TYR A 116 2.26 -19.94 2.85
C TYR A 116 1.00 -20.19 2.02
N LYS A 117 0.58 -21.47 1.92
CA LYS A 117 -0.61 -21.87 1.15
C LYS A 117 -1.89 -21.13 1.58
N HIS A 118 -2.00 -20.80 2.86
CA HIS A 118 -3.16 -20.09 3.44
C HIS A 118 -3.06 -18.55 3.33
N CYS A 119 -2.00 -18.01 2.70
CA CYS A 119 -1.85 -16.56 2.45
C CYS A 119 -2.17 -16.20 0.99
N LYS A 120 -3.15 -16.87 0.37
CA LYS A 120 -3.58 -16.59 -0.99
C LYS A 120 -4.77 -15.63 -1.03
N GLY A 121 -4.92 -14.91 -2.14
CA GLY A 121 -5.99 -13.93 -2.32
C GLY A 121 -6.06 -12.93 -1.15
N ASP A 122 -7.26 -12.60 -0.70
CA ASP A 122 -7.50 -11.67 0.41
C ASP A 122 -6.93 -12.13 1.76
N LEU A 123 -6.70 -13.44 1.93
CA LEU A 123 -6.07 -13.96 3.15
C LEU A 123 -4.61 -13.52 3.29
N ALA A 124 -3.97 -13.07 2.21
CA ALA A 124 -2.64 -12.46 2.25
C ALA A 124 -2.60 -11.23 3.17
N TYR A 125 -3.70 -10.48 3.28
CA TYR A 125 -3.78 -9.33 4.19
C TYR A 125 -3.63 -9.72 5.66
N ARG A 126 -4.19 -10.88 6.05
CA ARG A 126 -4.01 -11.42 7.41
C ARG A 126 -2.56 -11.76 7.68
N CYS A 127 -1.88 -12.34 6.69
CA CYS A 127 -0.47 -12.67 6.77
C CYS A 127 0.40 -11.42 6.82
N TYR A 128 0.04 -10.40 6.06
CA TYR A 128 0.72 -9.11 6.08
C TYR A 128 0.68 -8.48 7.47
N TYR A 129 -0.51 -8.44 8.09
CA TYR A 129 -0.71 -7.87 9.41
C TYR A 129 -0.06 -8.66 10.55
N ALA A 130 -0.17 -10.00 10.53
CA ALA A 130 0.12 -10.85 11.69
C ALA A 130 1.21 -11.90 11.45
N GLY A 131 1.82 -11.91 10.25
CA GLY A 131 2.79 -12.93 9.84
C GLY A 131 2.12 -14.23 9.40
N GLY A 132 2.88 -15.12 8.77
CA GLY A 132 2.38 -16.41 8.24
C GLY A 132 1.78 -17.37 9.28
N GLY A 133 2.07 -17.16 10.56
CA GLY A 133 1.49 -17.94 11.66
C GLY A 133 0.11 -17.49 12.15
N TRP A 134 -0.55 -16.53 11.48
CA TRP A 134 -1.82 -15.92 11.93
C TRP A 134 -2.93 -16.94 12.19
N ILE A 135 -2.95 -18.04 11.48
CA ILE A 135 -3.99 -19.08 11.57
C ILE A 135 -4.14 -19.67 12.98
N ARG A 136 -3.06 -19.62 13.77
CA ARG A 136 -3.04 -20.07 15.17
C ARG A 136 -3.43 -18.97 16.17
N ARG A 137 -3.67 -17.74 15.71
CA ARG A 137 -4.02 -16.61 16.56
C ARG A 137 -5.52 -16.57 16.83
N LYS A 138 -5.89 -16.58 18.10
CA LYS A 138 -7.28 -16.57 18.58
C LYS A 138 -7.52 -15.38 19.50
N GLY A 139 -8.75 -15.21 19.97
CA GLY A 139 -9.15 -14.15 20.88
C GLY A 139 -8.97 -12.76 20.29
N ASN A 140 -8.63 -11.78 21.10
CA ASN A 140 -8.50 -10.37 20.72
C ASN A 140 -7.56 -10.13 19.52
N LEU A 141 -6.45 -10.87 19.42
CA LEU A 141 -5.56 -10.76 18.25
C LEU A 141 -6.21 -11.30 16.99
N GLY A 142 -6.96 -12.40 17.07
CA GLY A 142 -7.73 -12.93 15.94
C GLY A 142 -8.77 -11.93 15.42
N GLU A 143 -9.45 -11.22 16.32
CA GLU A 143 -10.39 -10.15 15.95
C GLU A 143 -9.70 -8.96 15.27
N LYS A 144 -8.52 -8.54 15.75
CA LYS A 144 -7.73 -7.49 15.12
C LYS A 144 -7.31 -7.88 13.71
N ILE A 145 -6.87 -9.12 13.49
CA ILE A 145 -6.50 -9.67 12.18
C ILE A 145 -7.70 -9.61 11.22
N ASN A 146 -8.87 -10.08 11.66
CA ASN A 146 -10.10 -10.05 10.87
C ASN A 146 -10.54 -8.61 10.53
N ARG A 147 -10.41 -7.69 11.49
CA ARG A 147 -10.73 -6.28 11.29
C ARG A 147 -9.81 -5.62 10.28
N TYR A 148 -8.52 -5.94 10.32
CA TYR A 148 -7.55 -5.45 9.36
C TYR A 148 -7.88 -5.91 7.93
N GLU A 149 -8.08 -7.22 7.71
CA GLU A 149 -8.48 -7.75 6.40
C GLU A 149 -9.74 -7.06 5.86
N LYS A 150 -10.80 -6.98 6.70
CA LYS A 150 -12.05 -6.30 6.32
C LYS A 150 -11.81 -4.84 5.93
N LYS A 151 -10.90 -4.14 6.64
CA LYS A 151 -10.56 -2.75 6.34
C LYS A 151 -9.87 -2.63 4.97
N VAL A 152 -8.87 -3.47 4.67
CA VAL A 152 -8.19 -3.46 3.36
C VAL A 152 -9.20 -3.74 2.24
N ARG A 153 -10.04 -4.77 2.37
CA ARG A 153 -11.07 -5.11 1.38
C ARG A 153 -12.06 -3.97 1.16
N LYS A 154 -12.53 -3.35 2.24
CA LYS A 154 -13.43 -2.18 2.15
C LYS A 154 -12.75 -1.02 1.43
N THR A 155 -11.49 -0.72 1.76
CA THR A 155 -10.72 0.32 1.10
C THR A 155 -10.54 0.03 -0.39
N ARG A 156 -10.18 -1.21 -0.76
CA ARG A 156 -10.05 -1.63 -2.16
C ARG A 156 -11.36 -1.46 -2.94
N LYS A 157 -12.50 -1.85 -2.34
CA LYS A 157 -13.83 -1.64 -2.95
C LYS A 157 -14.12 -0.14 -3.15
N HIS A 158 -13.82 0.71 -2.16
CA HIS A 158 -14.00 2.16 -2.28
C HIS A 158 -13.13 2.76 -3.38
N LEU A 159 -11.88 2.29 -3.54
CA LEU A 159 -11.02 2.72 -4.63
C LEU A 159 -11.63 2.42 -6.00
N HIS A 160 -12.16 1.22 -6.20
CA HIS A 160 -12.88 0.86 -7.43
C HIS A 160 -14.12 1.70 -7.66
N THR A 161 -14.84 2.11 -6.61
CA THR A 161 -16.08 2.87 -6.74
C THR A 161 -15.83 4.36 -7.01
N TYR A 162 -14.88 4.98 -6.30
CA TYR A 162 -14.74 6.44 -6.26
C TYR A 162 -13.49 6.97 -6.95
N TYR A 163 -12.49 6.13 -7.22
CA TYR A 163 -11.20 6.55 -7.75
C TYR A 163 -10.77 5.79 -9.00
N LYS A 164 -11.71 5.03 -9.61
CA LYS A 164 -11.42 4.23 -10.81
C LYS A 164 -10.83 5.11 -11.90
N ASP A 165 -11.49 6.21 -12.25
CA ASP A 165 -11.07 7.08 -13.35
C ASP A 165 -9.69 7.69 -13.10
N LEU A 166 -9.40 8.12 -11.86
CA LEU A 166 -8.09 8.63 -11.48
C LEU A 166 -7.00 7.55 -11.64
N ILE A 167 -7.27 6.33 -11.21
CA ILE A 167 -6.29 5.25 -11.26
C ILE A 167 -6.06 4.81 -12.71
N GLU A 168 -7.11 4.67 -13.51
CA GLU A 168 -7.01 4.28 -14.92
C GLU A 168 -6.33 5.37 -15.77
N ASP A 169 -6.55 6.66 -15.48
CA ASP A 169 -5.83 7.76 -16.13
C ASP A 169 -4.31 7.66 -15.88
N ILE A 170 -3.91 7.42 -14.64
CA ILE A 170 -2.49 7.23 -14.31
C ILE A 170 -1.92 6.01 -15.04
N ARG A 171 -2.66 4.88 -15.08
CA ARG A 171 -2.26 3.63 -15.76
C ARG A 171 -2.04 3.84 -17.25
N SER A 172 -2.96 4.55 -17.91
CA SER A 172 -2.88 4.85 -19.34
C SER A 172 -1.65 5.66 -19.68
N ASN A 173 -1.35 6.69 -18.87
CA ASN A 173 -0.16 7.51 -19.02
C ASN A 173 1.17 6.72 -18.83
N VAL A 174 1.19 5.65 -18.05
CA VAL A 174 2.36 4.76 -17.92
C VAL A 174 2.56 3.95 -19.19
N LYS A 175 1.48 3.37 -19.74
CA LYS A 175 1.54 2.54 -20.95
C LYS A 175 1.97 3.30 -22.19
N GLU A 176 1.62 4.59 -22.28
CA GLU A 176 2.04 5.45 -23.40
C GLU A 176 3.54 5.80 -23.37
N ARG A 177 4.22 5.61 -22.23
CA ARG A 177 5.63 5.92 -22.04
C ARG A 177 6.55 4.72 -22.12
N SER A 178 6.01 3.51 -22.11
CA SER A 178 6.74 2.24 -22.18
C SER A 178 6.78 1.70 -23.60
#